data_7da95393975af50a6e25f7dfdf72c6d9
#
_entry.id   7da95393975af50a6e25f7dfdf72c6d9
#
_cell.length_a   1.000
_cell.length_b   1.000
_cell.length_c   1.000
_cell.angle_alpha   90.00
_cell.angle_beta   90.00
_cell.angle_gamma   90.00
#
_symmetry.space_group_name_H-M   'P 1'
#
loop_
_entity.id
_entity.type
_entity.pdbx_description
1 polymer ?
#
loop_
_entity_poly.entity_id
_entity_poly.type
_entity_poly.pdbx_seq_one_letter_code
_entity_poly.pdbx_strand_id
1 'polypeptide(L)'
;MNYLTLHPETQLDDAIRILDANGNGFLPVVDADSKLIGIITDGDLRRGILNRNLELHAIINRNPVTAGSGTSHIAIKRQLREIHRRHMPVIDAEGRLVEVVVLDEFEVVSKPNWVVIMAGGMGQRLGELTRDIPKPMLSVGGKPILQGIIEHFKSQGFGKFLLCVNYRSEVIEDFFGDGSRLGVEIRYTREDKRLGTAGALSLVDFDMEAPFFVVNGDVLTAINFEDFLNFHETGQADATMCIKKFNFEVPFACVEFNDLHELTALREKPSIEYFVNTGMYVLSPKTLREVPAGRFFDMPELFENLMAKSYRTKVFSIEEYWLDLGKPEDFHRGNRDLSAG
;
A
#
# COMPACT_ATOMS: atom_id res chain seq x y z
N MET A 1 24.14 -8.48 -6.64
CA MET A 1 23.58 -9.18 -7.84
C MET A 1 24.69 -9.29 -8.84
N ASN A 2 24.97 -10.50 -9.37
CA ASN A 2 25.93 -10.67 -10.47
C ASN A 2 25.21 -10.28 -11.76
N TYR A 3 25.51 -9.13 -12.31
CA TYR A 3 25.07 -8.76 -13.64
C TYR A 3 25.87 -9.52 -14.67
N LEU A 4 25.16 -10.11 -15.64
CA LEU A 4 25.82 -10.60 -16.84
C LEU A 4 26.30 -9.38 -17.64
N THR A 5 27.53 -9.42 -18.13
CA THR A 5 28.15 -8.39 -18.97
C THR A 5 28.32 -8.93 -20.38
N LEU A 6 28.44 -8.02 -21.34
CA LEU A 6 28.61 -8.35 -22.74
C LEU A 6 30.00 -7.86 -23.23
N HIS A 7 30.65 -8.67 -24.03
CA HIS A 7 31.84 -8.25 -24.77
C HIS A 7 31.44 -7.59 -26.11
N PRO A 8 32.09 -6.53 -26.57
CA PRO A 8 31.70 -5.78 -27.77
C PRO A 8 31.72 -6.59 -29.07
N GLU A 9 32.47 -7.70 -29.11
CA GLU A 9 32.56 -8.60 -30.27
C GLU A 9 31.50 -9.74 -30.24
N THR A 10 30.60 -9.76 -29.25
CA THR A 10 29.53 -10.77 -29.16
C THR A 10 28.55 -10.62 -30.32
N GLN A 11 28.01 -11.74 -30.81
CA GLN A 11 27.01 -11.71 -31.86
C GLN A 11 25.68 -11.19 -31.30
N LEU A 12 24.87 -10.53 -32.14
CA LEU A 12 23.58 -9.95 -31.69
C LEU A 12 22.64 -10.96 -31.06
N ASP A 13 22.54 -12.16 -31.63
CA ASP A 13 21.65 -13.22 -31.10
C ASP A 13 22.04 -13.65 -29.68
N ASP A 14 23.34 -13.71 -29.38
CA ASP A 14 23.83 -14.02 -28.05
C ASP A 14 23.60 -12.87 -27.09
N ALA A 15 23.76 -11.61 -27.55
CA ALA A 15 23.44 -10.42 -26.77
C ALA A 15 21.96 -10.40 -26.36
N ILE A 16 21.05 -10.75 -27.27
CA ILE A 16 19.60 -10.85 -26.99
C ILE A 16 19.33 -11.94 -25.95
N ARG A 17 19.94 -13.11 -26.07
CA ARG A 17 19.77 -14.21 -25.10
C ARG A 17 20.25 -13.82 -23.69
N ILE A 18 21.39 -13.13 -23.62
CA ILE A 18 21.95 -12.66 -22.34
C ILE A 18 21.04 -11.57 -21.73
N LEU A 19 20.50 -10.66 -22.56
CA LEU A 19 19.56 -9.63 -22.11
C LEU A 19 18.28 -10.22 -21.56
N ASP A 20 17.72 -11.23 -22.24
CA ASP A 20 16.55 -11.98 -21.81
C ASP A 20 16.82 -12.72 -20.50
N ALA A 21 17.97 -13.39 -20.39
CA ALA A 21 18.39 -14.08 -19.18
C ALA A 21 18.58 -13.13 -17.96
N ASN A 22 18.98 -11.88 -18.19
CA ASN A 22 19.06 -10.85 -17.14
C ASN A 22 17.69 -10.42 -16.61
N GLY A 23 16.63 -10.58 -17.40
CA GLY A 23 15.25 -10.31 -17.00
C GLY A 23 14.88 -8.86 -16.67
N ASN A 24 15.83 -7.91 -16.83
CA ASN A 24 15.65 -6.51 -16.46
C ASN A 24 15.80 -5.52 -17.65
N GLY A 25 15.95 -6.06 -18.86
CA GLY A 25 16.04 -5.25 -20.08
C GLY A 25 17.27 -4.34 -20.19
N PHE A 26 18.35 -4.66 -19.47
CA PHE A 26 19.58 -3.85 -19.42
C PHE A 26 20.83 -4.73 -19.41
N LEU A 27 21.85 -4.35 -20.18
CA LEU A 27 23.08 -5.10 -20.33
C LEU A 27 24.29 -4.16 -20.45
N PRO A 28 25.23 -4.17 -19.48
CA PRO A 28 26.48 -3.44 -19.60
C PRO A 28 27.39 -4.14 -20.61
N VAL A 29 28.06 -3.34 -21.41
CA VAL A 29 29.10 -3.81 -22.37
C VAL A 29 30.47 -3.39 -21.85
N VAL A 30 31.33 -4.37 -21.61
CA VAL A 30 32.68 -4.15 -21.05
C VAL A 30 33.76 -4.76 -21.93
N ASP A 31 34.98 -4.23 -21.86
CA ASP A 31 36.18 -4.83 -22.51
C ASP A 31 36.78 -5.95 -21.64
N ALA A 32 37.93 -6.48 -22.11
CA ALA A 32 38.67 -7.53 -21.43
C ALA A 32 39.17 -7.11 -20.04
N ASP A 33 39.35 -5.83 -19.78
CA ASP A 33 39.80 -5.24 -18.53
C ASP A 33 38.61 -4.79 -17.64
N SER A 34 37.36 -5.21 -17.98
CA SER A 34 36.12 -4.82 -17.32
C SER A 34 35.79 -3.33 -17.40
N LYS A 35 36.42 -2.55 -18.28
CA LYS A 35 36.04 -1.16 -18.51
C LYS A 35 34.70 -1.07 -19.22
N LEU A 36 33.86 -0.15 -18.78
CA LEU A 36 32.57 0.10 -19.39
C LEU A 36 32.74 0.77 -20.77
N ILE A 37 32.37 0.06 -21.84
CA ILE A 37 32.34 0.58 -23.21
C ILE A 37 31.01 1.24 -23.52
N GLY A 38 29.93 0.74 -22.93
CA GLY A 38 28.58 1.24 -23.16
C GLY A 38 27.53 0.34 -22.51
N ILE A 39 26.30 0.57 -22.91
CA ILE A 39 25.16 -0.22 -22.46
C ILE A 39 24.26 -0.58 -23.64
N ILE A 40 23.46 -1.64 -23.47
CA ILE A 40 22.34 -1.99 -24.35
C ILE A 40 21.09 -2.12 -23.50
N THR A 41 19.98 -1.60 -24.01
CA THR A 41 18.65 -1.77 -23.44
C THR A 41 17.69 -2.39 -24.44
N ASP A 42 16.54 -2.92 -24.00
CA ASP A 42 15.47 -3.36 -24.88
C ASP A 42 15.05 -2.27 -25.87
N GLY A 43 15.10 -1.01 -25.45
CA GLY A 43 14.81 0.13 -26.31
C GLY A 43 15.85 0.32 -27.41
N ASP A 44 17.13 0.03 -27.13
CA ASP A 44 18.21 0.12 -28.13
C ASP A 44 18.06 -0.99 -29.17
N LEU A 45 17.80 -2.22 -28.73
CA LEU A 45 17.51 -3.35 -29.63
C LEU A 45 16.29 -3.08 -30.50
N ARG A 46 15.20 -2.60 -29.92
CA ARG A 46 13.98 -2.28 -30.68
C ARG A 46 14.26 -1.22 -31.75
N ARG A 47 15.02 -0.17 -31.42
CA ARG A 47 15.43 0.87 -32.39
C ARG A 47 16.33 0.30 -33.49
N GLY A 48 17.27 -0.58 -33.13
CA GLY A 48 18.12 -1.29 -34.10
C GLY A 48 17.30 -2.09 -35.12
N ILE A 49 16.30 -2.85 -34.63
CA ILE A 49 15.41 -3.66 -35.50
C ILE A 49 14.59 -2.72 -36.43
N LEU A 50 14.00 -1.65 -35.90
CA LEU A 50 13.19 -0.71 -36.68
C LEU A 50 14.01 0.00 -37.76
N ASN A 51 15.28 0.33 -37.48
CA ASN A 51 16.20 0.99 -38.42
C ASN A 51 16.92 -0.01 -39.35
N ARG A 52 16.60 -1.32 -39.25
CA ARG A 52 17.29 -2.38 -40.01
C ARG A 52 18.82 -2.38 -39.81
N ASN A 53 19.26 -1.92 -38.66
CA ASN A 53 20.67 -1.93 -38.26
C ASN A 53 20.83 -2.96 -37.14
N LEU A 54 21.26 -4.15 -37.52
CA LEU A 54 21.35 -5.32 -36.61
C LEU A 54 22.80 -5.60 -36.17
N GLU A 55 23.72 -4.67 -36.43
CA GLU A 55 25.08 -4.82 -35.94
C GLU A 55 25.21 -4.33 -34.51
N LEU A 56 25.71 -5.18 -33.61
CA LEU A 56 25.78 -4.90 -32.18
C LEU A 56 26.50 -3.57 -31.88
N HIS A 57 27.61 -3.29 -32.57
CA HIS A 57 28.39 -2.08 -32.35
C HIS A 57 27.62 -0.77 -32.65
N ALA A 58 26.59 -0.82 -33.51
CA ALA A 58 25.73 0.30 -33.82
C ALA A 58 24.58 0.47 -32.88
N ILE A 59 24.25 -0.57 -32.11
CA ILE A 59 23.17 -0.59 -31.13
C ILE A 59 23.68 -0.11 -29.77
N ILE A 60 24.95 -0.31 -29.45
CA ILE A 60 25.55 0.07 -28.16
C ILE A 60 25.44 1.58 -27.95
N ASN A 61 24.82 1.97 -26.84
CA ASN A 61 24.90 3.34 -26.33
C ASN A 61 26.27 3.52 -25.65
N ARG A 62 27.18 4.23 -26.29
CA ARG A 62 28.57 4.45 -25.83
C ARG A 62 28.70 5.60 -24.81
N ASN A 63 27.64 6.37 -24.58
CA ASN A 63 27.65 7.49 -23.66
C ASN A 63 26.55 7.30 -22.60
N PRO A 64 26.57 6.18 -21.80
CA PRO A 64 25.63 6.01 -20.74
C PRO A 64 25.87 7.02 -19.61
N VAL A 65 24.80 7.38 -18.90
CA VAL A 65 24.96 8.07 -17.61
C VAL A 65 25.52 7.07 -16.61
N THR A 66 26.59 7.44 -15.92
CA THR A 66 27.28 6.61 -14.93
C THR A 66 27.41 7.33 -13.60
N ALA A 67 27.64 6.59 -12.52
CA ALA A 67 28.03 7.12 -11.22
C ALA A 67 29.43 6.62 -10.83
N GLY A 68 30.14 7.39 -10.02
CA GLY A 68 31.41 6.93 -9.44
C GLY A 68 31.18 6.00 -8.24
N SER A 69 32.11 5.07 -8.01
CA SER A 69 32.04 4.06 -6.93
C SER A 69 31.97 4.63 -5.51
N GLY A 70 32.23 5.92 -5.32
CA GLY A 70 32.05 6.63 -4.04
C GLY A 70 30.65 7.26 -3.85
N THR A 71 29.76 7.17 -4.84
CA THR A 71 28.43 7.78 -4.78
C THR A 71 27.47 6.85 -3.99
N SER A 72 26.76 7.39 -3.02
CA SER A 72 25.79 6.58 -2.26
C SER A 72 24.64 6.11 -3.16
N HIS A 73 24.12 4.91 -2.92
CA HIS A 73 22.97 4.36 -3.66
C HIS A 73 21.75 5.28 -3.59
N ILE A 74 21.53 5.98 -2.46
CA ILE A 74 20.43 6.95 -2.31
C ILE A 74 20.59 8.10 -3.33
N ALA A 75 21.80 8.63 -3.49
CA ALA A 75 22.07 9.72 -4.44
C ALA A 75 21.90 9.23 -5.89
N ILE A 76 22.39 8.01 -6.20
CA ILE A 76 22.24 7.40 -7.52
C ILE A 76 20.76 7.20 -7.87
N LYS A 77 19.98 6.64 -6.94
CA LYS A 77 18.56 6.41 -7.14
C LYS A 77 17.76 7.71 -7.32
N ARG A 78 18.12 8.77 -6.59
CA ARG A 78 17.54 10.11 -6.81
C ARG A 78 17.83 10.60 -8.22
N GLN A 79 19.08 10.50 -8.68
CA GLN A 79 19.46 10.90 -10.03
C GLN A 79 18.73 10.08 -11.10
N LEU A 80 18.58 8.76 -10.91
CA LEU A 80 17.84 7.89 -11.82
C LEU A 80 16.38 8.35 -12.02
N ARG A 81 15.72 8.81 -10.93
CA ARG A 81 14.36 9.37 -10.98
C ARG A 81 14.32 10.67 -11.78
N GLU A 82 15.24 11.58 -11.52
CA GLU A 82 15.32 12.88 -12.21
C GLU A 82 15.50 12.73 -13.72
N ILE A 83 16.31 11.74 -14.15
CA ILE A 83 16.59 11.47 -15.58
C ILE A 83 15.63 10.46 -16.21
N HIS A 84 14.62 9.96 -15.47
CA HIS A 84 13.66 8.93 -15.91
C HIS A 84 14.33 7.68 -16.50
N ARG A 85 15.34 7.15 -15.80
CA ARG A 85 16.06 5.93 -16.14
C ARG A 85 15.96 4.91 -15.01
N ARG A 86 16.09 3.61 -15.34
CA ARG A 86 15.96 2.52 -14.37
C ARG A 86 17.29 1.92 -13.92
N HIS A 87 18.34 2.11 -14.70
CA HIS A 87 19.64 1.48 -14.48
C HIS A 87 20.74 2.51 -14.57
N MET A 88 21.72 2.43 -13.67
CA MET A 88 22.92 3.26 -13.69
C MET A 88 24.14 2.41 -13.40
N PRO A 89 25.05 2.25 -14.38
CA PRO A 89 26.36 1.66 -14.14
C PRO A 89 27.17 2.50 -13.16
N VAL A 90 27.78 1.85 -12.20
CA VAL A 90 28.75 2.47 -11.27
C VAL A 90 30.15 2.05 -11.69
N ILE A 91 31.03 3.02 -11.88
CA ILE A 91 32.40 2.79 -12.34
C ILE A 91 33.43 3.28 -11.34
N ASP A 92 34.59 2.63 -11.29
CA ASP A 92 35.74 3.09 -10.50
C ASP A 92 36.52 4.24 -11.23
N ALA A 93 37.61 4.69 -10.62
CA ALA A 93 38.44 5.76 -11.17
C ALA A 93 39.14 5.39 -12.51
N GLU A 94 39.30 4.10 -12.77
CA GLU A 94 39.86 3.56 -14.01
C GLU A 94 38.80 3.29 -15.08
N GLY A 95 37.50 3.54 -14.78
CA GLY A 95 36.38 3.33 -15.68
C GLY A 95 35.87 1.89 -15.74
N ARG A 96 36.28 1.02 -14.79
CA ARG A 96 35.82 -0.36 -14.74
C ARG A 96 34.44 -0.42 -14.06
N LEU A 97 33.58 -1.28 -14.57
CA LEU A 97 32.25 -1.53 -14.00
C LEU A 97 32.37 -2.22 -12.64
N VAL A 98 31.89 -1.56 -11.60
CA VAL A 98 31.86 -2.09 -10.23
C VAL A 98 30.51 -2.78 -9.94
N GLU A 99 29.43 -2.11 -10.27
CA GLU A 99 28.07 -2.59 -10.09
C GLU A 99 27.09 -1.86 -11.02
N VAL A 100 25.85 -2.34 -11.06
CA VAL A 100 24.74 -1.60 -11.67
C VAL A 100 23.68 -1.36 -10.60
N VAL A 101 23.40 -0.09 -10.33
CA VAL A 101 22.30 0.29 -9.45
C VAL A 101 21.03 0.33 -10.27
N VAL A 102 20.03 -0.43 -9.83
CA VAL A 102 18.69 -0.48 -10.44
C VAL A 102 17.75 0.36 -9.61
N LEU A 103 16.97 1.19 -10.30
CA LEU A 103 15.80 1.79 -9.72
C LEU A 103 14.67 0.75 -9.83
N ASP A 104 14.46 -0.03 -8.77
CA ASP A 104 13.34 -0.95 -8.72
C ASP A 104 12.04 -0.17 -8.87
N GLU A 105 11.12 -0.68 -9.69
CA GLU A 105 9.79 -0.06 -9.85
C GLU A 105 9.04 0.08 -8.52
N PHE A 106 9.54 -0.60 -7.50
CA PHE A 106 8.98 -0.68 -6.16
C PHE A 106 9.72 0.13 -5.09
N GLU A 107 10.83 0.80 -5.42
CA GLU A 107 11.28 1.91 -4.57
C GLU A 107 10.48 3.19 -4.89
N VAL A 108 9.20 3.12 -4.73
CA VAL A 108 8.40 4.29 -4.38
C VAL A 108 9.12 4.90 -3.18
N VAL A 109 9.45 6.21 -3.21
CA VAL A 109 9.91 6.92 -2.02
C VAL A 109 8.86 6.62 -0.97
N SER A 110 9.17 5.70 -0.06
CA SER A 110 8.21 5.32 0.96
C SER A 110 7.88 6.59 1.72
N LYS A 111 6.64 7.00 1.64
CA LYS A 111 6.13 8.13 2.42
C LYS A 111 6.44 7.84 3.89
N PRO A 112 6.81 8.84 4.70
CA PRO A 112 7.20 8.62 6.10
C PRO A 112 6.04 8.09 6.96
N ASN A 113 4.84 8.19 6.43
CA ASN A 113 3.58 7.90 7.10
C ASN A 113 3.43 6.39 7.36
N TRP A 114 3.17 6.02 8.60
CA TRP A 114 2.82 4.66 8.98
C TRP A 114 1.37 4.34 8.63
N VAL A 115 1.12 3.08 8.32
CA VAL A 115 -0.22 2.51 8.15
C VAL A 115 -0.42 1.48 9.26
N VAL A 116 -1.24 1.81 10.25
CA VAL A 116 -1.61 0.92 11.34
C VAL A 116 -2.84 0.14 10.93
N ILE A 117 -2.73 -1.19 10.87
CA ILE A 117 -3.84 -2.06 10.47
C ILE A 117 -4.32 -2.87 11.67
N MET A 118 -5.60 -2.74 12.00
CA MET A 118 -6.25 -3.46 13.10
C MET A 118 -6.58 -4.89 12.64
N ALA A 119 -5.68 -5.82 12.86
CA ALA A 119 -5.76 -7.22 12.41
C ALA A 119 -6.06 -8.22 13.55
N GLY A 120 -6.34 -7.76 14.77
CA GLY A 120 -6.56 -8.60 15.96
C GLY A 120 -7.99 -9.14 16.13
N GLY A 121 -8.90 -8.84 15.21
CA GLY A 121 -10.31 -9.24 15.30
C GLY A 121 -10.55 -10.75 15.17
N MET A 122 -11.35 -11.33 16.03
CA MET A 122 -11.70 -12.78 16.02
C MET A 122 -12.61 -13.20 14.86
N GLY A 123 -13.25 -12.28 14.16
CA GLY A 123 -14.13 -12.59 13.03
C GLY A 123 -15.37 -13.41 13.35
N GLN A 124 -15.85 -13.44 14.61
CA GLN A 124 -16.92 -14.34 15.09
C GLN A 124 -18.19 -14.35 14.23
N ARG A 125 -18.53 -13.21 13.59
CA ARG A 125 -19.71 -13.10 12.71
C ARG A 125 -19.59 -13.91 11.41
N LEU A 126 -18.37 -14.31 11.02
CA LEU A 126 -18.10 -15.13 9.85
C LEU A 126 -18.14 -16.64 10.16
N GLY A 127 -18.36 -17.02 11.43
CA GLY A 127 -18.58 -18.40 11.86
C GLY A 127 -17.42 -19.33 11.49
N GLU A 128 -17.73 -20.37 10.72
CA GLU A 128 -16.75 -21.40 10.36
C GLU A 128 -15.57 -20.90 9.52
N LEU A 129 -15.75 -19.84 8.75
CA LEU A 129 -14.69 -19.26 7.91
C LEU A 129 -13.49 -18.76 8.72
N THR A 130 -13.71 -18.39 9.99
CA THR A 130 -12.68 -17.82 10.87
C THR A 130 -12.30 -18.73 12.04
N ARG A 131 -12.72 -20.00 12.02
CA ARG A 131 -12.37 -20.97 13.07
C ARG A 131 -10.86 -21.22 13.14
N ASP A 132 -10.24 -21.43 11.98
CA ASP A 132 -8.85 -21.84 11.87
C ASP A 132 -7.94 -20.78 11.23
N ILE A 133 -8.53 -19.75 10.64
CA ILE A 133 -7.82 -18.68 9.92
C ILE A 133 -8.33 -17.33 10.46
N PRO A 134 -7.44 -16.42 10.90
CA PRO A 134 -7.86 -15.09 11.33
C PRO A 134 -8.48 -14.33 10.17
N LYS A 135 -9.51 -13.52 10.43
CA LYS A 135 -10.29 -12.81 9.42
C LYS A 135 -9.46 -12.08 8.37
N PRO A 136 -8.39 -11.34 8.73
CA PRO A 136 -7.56 -10.65 7.73
C PRO A 136 -6.83 -11.57 6.76
N MET A 137 -6.73 -12.87 7.09
CA MET A 137 -6.10 -13.89 6.26
C MET A 137 -7.07 -14.67 5.37
N LEU A 138 -8.37 -14.39 5.44
CA LEU A 138 -9.34 -14.96 4.50
C LEU A 138 -9.03 -14.50 3.09
N SER A 139 -9.11 -15.44 2.12
CA SER A 139 -8.79 -15.15 0.73
C SER A 139 -9.96 -14.49 0.01
N VAL A 140 -9.71 -13.29 -0.55
CA VAL A 140 -10.66 -12.58 -1.41
C VAL A 140 -9.93 -12.19 -2.70
N GLY A 141 -10.47 -12.55 -3.85
CA GLY A 141 -9.81 -12.33 -5.12
C GLY A 141 -8.47 -13.10 -5.25
N GLY A 142 -8.35 -14.28 -4.60
CA GLY A 142 -7.18 -15.16 -4.69
C GLY A 142 -6.01 -14.81 -3.74
N LYS A 143 -6.13 -13.79 -2.89
CA LYS A 143 -5.12 -13.40 -1.90
C LYS A 143 -5.73 -13.00 -0.56
N PRO A 144 -4.98 -13.05 0.56
CA PRO A 144 -5.46 -12.58 1.85
C PRO A 144 -5.96 -11.13 1.80
N ILE A 145 -7.05 -10.83 2.52
CA ILE A 145 -7.60 -9.46 2.62
C ILE A 145 -6.49 -8.49 3.05
N LEU A 146 -5.73 -8.84 4.08
CA LEU A 146 -4.64 -8.02 4.61
C LEU A 146 -3.55 -7.74 3.57
N GLN A 147 -3.22 -8.73 2.72
CA GLN A 147 -2.29 -8.52 1.61
C GLN A 147 -2.84 -7.52 0.60
N GLY A 148 -4.13 -7.61 0.27
CA GLY A 148 -4.79 -6.65 -0.62
C GLY A 148 -4.71 -5.22 -0.10
N ILE A 149 -4.94 -5.02 1.21
CA ILE A 149 -4.82 -3.70 1.86
C ILE A 149 -3.37 -3.18 1.77
N ILE A 150 -2.38 -4.00 2.14
CA ILE A 150 -0.95 -3.62 2.09
C ILE A 150 -0.54 -3.25 0.66
N GLU A 151 -0.90 -4.06 -0.34
CA GLU A 151 -0.56 -3.79 -1.75
C GLU A 151 -1.23 -2.52 -2.27
N HIS A 152 -2.46 -2.23 -1.86
CA HIS A 152 -3.16 -1.01 -2.25
C HIS A 152 -2.47 0.25 -1.70
N PHE A 153 -2.10 0.26 -0.41
CA PHE A 153 -1.30 1.33 0.17
C PHE A 153 0.07 1.46 -0.50
N LYS A 154 0.75 0.32 -0.71
CA LYS A 154 2.05 0.28 -1.39
C LYS A 154 1.98 0.90 -2.78
N SER A 155 0.95 0.61 -3.57
CA SER A 155 0.78 1.16 -4.91
C SER A 155 0.71 2.71 -4.93
N GLN A 156 0.38 3.32 -3.78
CA GLN A 156 0.29 4.77 -3.58
C GLN A 156 1.47 5.36 -2.78
N GLY A 157 2.54 4.57 -2.60
CA GLY A 157 3.78 5.06 -2.01
C GLY A 157 3.91 4.89 -0.50
N PHE A 158 2.99 4.20 0.16
CA PHE A 158 3.09 3.91 1.59
C PHE A 158 3.77 2.55 1.80
N GLY A 159 4.91 2.54 2.47
CA GLY A 159 5.72 1.33 2.64
C GLY A 159 5.99 0.93 4.08
N LYS A 160 5.39 1.58 5.08
CA LYS A 160 5.59 1.31 6.50
C LYS A 160 4.29 0.86 7.13
N PHE A 161 4.25 -0.35 7.66
CA PHE A 161 3.05 -0.95 8.23
C PHE A 161 3.27 -1.39 9.66
N LEU A 162 2.29 -1.11 10.53
CA LEU A 162 2.19 -1.66 11.87
C LEU A 162 0.94 -2.53 11.94
N LEU A 163 1.10 -3.82 12.12
CA LEU A 163 -0.02 -4.74 12.24
C LEU A 163 -0.32 -4.98 13.73
N CYS A 164 -1.51 -4.54 14.16
CA CYS A 164 -2.03 -4.82 15.50
C CYS A 164 -2.69 -6.20 15.48
N VAL A 165 -2.03 -7.21 16.05
CA VAL A 165 -2.46 -8.61 16.00
C VAL A 165 -2.84 -9.14 17.38
N ASN A 166 -3.74 -10.12 17.42
CA ASN A 166 -4.18 -10.81 18.63
C ASN A 166 -4.46 -12.28 18.31
N TYR A 167 -5.69 -12.60 17.89
CA TYR A 167 -6.10 -13.96 17.60
C TYR A 167 -5.31 -14.57 16.46
N ARG A 168 -4.63 -15.72 16.72
CA ARG A 168 -3.78 -16.44 15.76
C ARG A 168 -2.77 -15.55 15.07
N SER A 169 -2.10 -14.70 15.85
CA SER A 169 -1.09 -13.77 15.34
C SER A 169 0.01 -14.47 14.55
N GLU A 170 0.37 -15.69 14.97
CA GLU A 170 1.37 -16.52 14.31
C GLU A 170 1.09 -16.75 12.82
N VAL A 171 -0.17 -16.92 12.42
CA VAL A 171 -0.56 -17.13 11.02
C VAL A 171 -0.28 -15.87 10.18
N ILE A 172 -0.48 -14.69 10.76
CA ILE A 172 -0.22 -13.41 10.09
C ILE A 172 1.29 -13.17 10.02
N GLU A 173 1.99 -13.36 11.13
CA GLU A 173 3.41 -13.12 11.24
C GLU A 173 4.25 -14.07 10.37
N ASP A 174 3.91 -15.37 10.32
CA ASP A 174 4.56 -16.36 9.46
C ASP A 174 4.37 -16.04 7.97
N PHE A 175 3.20 -15.50 7.60
CA PHE A 175 2.90 -15.17 6.21
C PHE A 175 3.61 -13.92 5.73
N PHE A 176 3.61 -12.84 6.52
CA PHE A 176 4.12 -11.54 6.09
C PHE A 176 5.57 -11.29 6.49
N GLY A 177 6.09 -11.94 7.56
CA GLY A 177 7.43 -11.71 8.10
C GLY A 177 7.68 -10.22 8.40
N ASP A 178 8.84 -9.72 8.02
CA ASP A 178 9.22 -8.31 8.14
C ASP A 178 8.72 -7.43 6.96
N GLY A 179 7.96 -8.01 6.03
CA GLY A 179 7.44 -7.32 4.84
C GLY A 179 8.39 -7.28 3.65
N SER A 180 9.64 -7.74 3.79
CA SER A 180 10.66 -7.70 2.73
C SER A 180 10.21 -8.40 1.44
N ARG A 181 9.46 -9.51 1.54
CA ARG A 181 8.89 -10.25 0.39
C ARG A 181 7.89 -9.43 -0.41
N LEU A 182 7.21 -8.47 0.23
CA LEU A 182 6.30 -7.53 -0.41
C LEU A 182 6.98 -6.20 -0.74
N GLY A 183 8.27 -6.02 -0.38
CA GLY A 183 9.01 -4.78 -0.56
C GLY A 183 8.46 -3.62 0.29
N VAL A 184 8.09 -3.91 1.54
CA VAL A 184 7.59 -2.97 2.56
C VAL A 184 8.25 -3.27 3.90
N GLU A 185 8.14 -2.36 4.87
CA GLU A 185 8.51 -2.58 6.27
C GLU A 185 7.26 -2.95 7.06
N ILE A 186 7.28 -4.10 7.75
CA ILE A 186 6.16 -4.51 8.63
C ILE A 186 6.69 -4.68 10.05
N ARG A 187 6.03 -4.02 10.99
CA ARG A 187 6.17 -4.23 12.42
C ARG A 187 4.89 -4.79 13.01
N TYR A 188 4.98 -5.39 14.17
CA TYR A 188 3.86 -6.02 14.86
C TYR A 188 3.70 -5.47 16.26
N THR A 189 2.43 -5.32 16.66
CA THR A 189 2.04 -5.06 18.04
C THR A 189 1.06 -6.15 18.45
N ARG A 190 1.38 -6.88 19.53
CA ARG A 190 0.56 -7.98 20.03
C ARG A 190 -0.29 -7.52 21.21
N GLU A 191 -1.59 -7.74 21.09
CA GLU A 191 -2.54 -7.48 22.15
C GLU A 191 -2.67 -8.73 23.03
N ASP A 192 -2.32 -8.66 24.33
CA ASP A 192 -2.55 -9.74 25.29
C ASP A 192 -4.02 -9.92 25.64
N LYS A 193 -4.80 -8.86 25.46
CA LYS A 193 -6.26 -8.83 25.64
C LYS A 193 -6.86 -7.88 24.61
N ARG A 194 -8.14 -8.03 24.36
CA ARG A 194 -8.86 -7.20 23.41
C ARG A 194 -8.86 -5.73 23.85
N LEU A 195 -8.22 -4.87 23.08
CA LEU A 195 -8.08 -3.44 23.37
C LEU A 195 -9.02 -2.55 22.53
N GLY A 196 -9.68 -3.09 21.52
CA GLY A 196 -10.54 -2.32 20.61
C GLY A 196 -9.75 -1.64 19.49
N THR A 197 -10.46 -0.95 18.59
CA THR A 197 -9.89 -0.39 17.36
C THR A 197 -9.02 0.84 17.57
N ALA A 198 -9.02 1.46 18.74
CA ALA A 198 -8.13 2.55 19.11
C ALA A 198 -7.16 2.15 20.24
N GLY A 199 -7.58 1.29 21.17
CA GLY A 199 -6.78 0.92 22.33
C GLY A 199 -5.47 0.23 21.99
N ALA A 200 -5.40 -0.51 20.88
CA ALA A 200 -4.18 -1.11 20.36
C ALA A 200 -3.10 -0.07 20.03
N LEU A 201 -3.47 1.18 19.72
CA LEU A 201 -2.52 2.28 19.49
C LEU A 201 -1.71 2.63 20.74
N SER A 202 -2.19 2.29 21.94
CA SER A 202 -1.42 2.48 23.20
C SER A 202 -0.20 1.57 23.32
N LEU A 203 -0.08 0.58 22.45
CA LEU A 203 1.04 -0.38 22.42
C LEU A 203 2.13 0.04 21.42
N VAL A 204 1.96 1.16 20.73
CA VAL A 204 2.99 1.71 19.83
C VAL A 204 4.18 2.14 20.69
N ASP A 205 5.36 1.56 20.45
CA ASP A 205 6.58 1.72 21.23
C ASP A 205 7.67 2.55 20.52
N PHE A 206 7.30 3.22 19.44
CA PHE A 206 8.19 4.10 18.66
C PHE A 206 7.50 5.42 18.29
N ASP A 207 8.29 6.43 18.00
CA ASP A 207 7.77 7.75 17.63
C ASP A 207 7.26 7.75 16.19
N MET A 208 6.02 8.21 16.02
CA MET A 208 5.43 8.54 14.73
C MET A 208 5.64 10.03 14.49
N GLU A 209 6.53 10.40 13.55
CA GLU A 209 6.90 11.80 13.28
C GLU A 209 5.91 12.51 12.34
N ALA A 210 5.13 11.76 11.57
CA ALA A 210 4.17 12.27 10.59
C ALA A 210 2.75 11.74 10.89
N PRO A 211 1.70 12.36 10.32
CA PRO A 211 0.36 11.79 10.35
C PRO A 211 0.35 10.35 9.87
N PHE A 212 -0.46 9.51 10.47
CA PHE A 212 -0.50 8.08 10.17
C PHE A 212 -1.93 7.60 9.93
N PHE A 213 -2.05 6.55 9.15
CA PHE A 213 -3.34 5.90 8.91
C PHE A 213 -3.65 4.89 10.01
N VAL A 214 -4.94 4.75 10.30
CA VAL A 214 -5.48 3.62 11.06
C VAL A 214 -6.59 3.01 10.23
N VAL A 215 -6.49 1.70 9.95
CA VAL A 215 -7.41 1.02 9.04
C VAL A 215 -7.84 -0.32 9.64
N ASN A 216 -9.11 -0.65 9.53
CA ASN A 216 -9.59 -1.97 9.88
C ASN A 216 -9.04 -3.02 8.90
N GLY A 217 -8.62 -4.18 9.41
CA GLY A 217 -8.00 -5.26 8.62
C GLY A 217 -8.99 -6.08 7.78
N ASP A 218 -10.22 -5.63 7.61
CA ASP A 218 -11.31 -6.31 6.93
C ASP A 218 -12.04 -5.44 5.89
N VAL A 219 -11.41 -4.34 5.46
CA VAL A 219 -11.98 -3.38 4.50
C VAL A 219 -11.42 -3.61 3.10
N LEU A 220 -12.30 -3.71 2.11
CA LEU A 220 -11.96 -3.60 0.69
C LEU A 220 -12.32 -2.21 0.19
N THR A 221 -11.38 -1.53 -0.46
CA THR A 221 -11.60 -0.18 -0.94
C THR A 221 -10.76 0.16 -2.17
N ALA A 222 -11.22 1.11 -2.96
CA ALA A 222 -10.50 1.70 -4.07
C ALA A 222 -10.13 3.18 -3.81
N ILE A 223 -10.11 3.61 -2.54
CA ILE A 223 -9.83 4.99 -2.14
C ILE A 223 -8.42 5.43 -2.57
N ASN A 224 -8.30 6.70 -2.93
CA ASN A 224 -7.00 7.36 -3.03
C ASN A 224 -6.53 7.81 -1.63
N PHE A 225 -5.60 7.06 -1.03
CA PHE A 225 -5.05 7.37 0.28
C PHE A 225 -4.19 8.64 0.27
N GLU A 226 -3.61 9.01 -0.87
CA GLU A 226 -2.86 10.25 -1.01
C GLU A 226 -3.78 11.47 -0.88
N ASP A 227 -4.94 11.44 -1.54
CA ASP A 227 -5.95 12.50 -1.41
C ASP A 227 -6.50 12.59 0.01
N PHE A 228 -6.69 11.44 0.67
CA PHE A 228 -7.14 11.39 2.06
C PHE A 228 -6.11 12.01 3.01
N LEU A 229 -4.82 11.71 2.84
CA LEU A 229 -3.73 12.31 3.61
C LEU A 229 -3.62 13.81 3.34
N ASN A 230 -3.63 14.21 2.07
CA ASN A 230 -3.57 15.62 1.67
C ASN A 230 -4.72 16.45 2.25
N PHE A 231 -5.94 15.88 2.29
CA PHE A 231 -7.09 16.52 2.94
C PHE A 231 -6.85 16.75 4.44
N HIS A 232 -6.30 15.75 5.13
CA HIS A 232 -5.95 15.86 6.56
C HIS A 232 -4.92 16.95 6.79
N GLU A 233 -3.82 16.96 6.04
CA GLU A 233 -2.70 17.90 6.19
C GLU A 233 -3.10 19.33 5.81
N THR A 234 -3.69 19.52 4.62
CA THR A 234 -4.17 20.82 4.15
C THR A 234 -5.22 21.40 5.08
N GLY A 235 -6.08 20.53 5.60
CA GLY A 235 -7.08 20.88 6.59
C GLY A 235 -6.52 21.15 7.98
N GLN A 236 -5.21 20.94 8.21
CA GLN A 236 -4.57 21.02 9.54
C GLN A 236 -5.36 20.25 10.59
N ALA A 237 -5.88 19.09 10.23
CA ALA A 237 -6.69 18.26 11.13
C ALA A 237 -5.80 17.53 12.15
N ASP A 238 -6.35 17.24 13.31
CA ASP A 238 -5.74 16.38 14.32
C ASP A 238 -6.17 14.93 14.13
N ALA A 239 -7.42 14.73 13.69
CA ALA A 239 -7.96 13.44 13.32
C ALA A 239 -8.95 13.63 12.16
N THR A 240 -8.90 12.73 11.16
CA THR A 240 -9.84 12.71 10.04
C THR A 240 -10.42 11.32 9.91
N MET A 241 -11.75 11.23 9.91
CA MET A 241 -12.50 9.99 9.71
C MET A 241 -12.94 9.90 8.25
N CYS A 242 -12.67 8.78 7.60
CA CYS A 242 -13.25 8.49 6.29
C CYS A 242 -14.69 8.04 6.45
N ILE A 243 -15.60 8.65 5.70
CA ILE A 243 -17.03 8.34 5.73
C ILE A 243 -17.54 8.04 4.33
N LYS A 244 -18.60 7.25 4.26
CA LYS A 244 -19.30 6.97 3.01
C LYS A 244 -20.80 7.16 3.17
N LYS A 245 -21.44 7.69 2.13
CA LYS A 245 -22.89 7.79 2.05
C LYS A 245 -23.49 6.38 1.95
N PHE A 246 -24.42 6.07 2.80
CA PHE A 246 -25.13 4.81 2.87
C PHE A 246 -26.64 5.06 2.82
N ASN A 247 -27.32 4.43 1.87
CA ASN A 247 -28.76 4.53 1.69
C ASN A 247 -29.42 3.29 2.31
N PHE A 248 -30.30 3.52 3.26
CA PHE A 248 -31.14 2.49 3.84
C PHE A 248 -32.55 2.60 3.30
N GLU A 249 -32.95 1.67 2.45
CA GLU A 249 -34.31 1.59 1.91
C GLU A 249 -35.18 0.78 2.86
N VAL A 250 -36.28 1.37 3.32
CA VAL A 250 -37.30 0.63 4.08
C VAL A 250 -38.16 -0.13 3.07
N PRO A 251 -38.20 -1.50 3.10
CA PRO A 251 -38.86 -2.28 2.06
C PRO A 251 -40.41 -2.26 2.12
N PHE A 252 -40.96 -1.36 2.93
CA PHE A 252 -42.39 -1.22 3.19
C PHE A 252 -42.82 0.24 3.07
N ALA A 253 -44.15 0.47 2.90
CA ALA A 253 -44.72 1.79 3.07
C ALA A 253 -44.63 2.24 4.54
N CYS A 254 -44.04 3.41 4.79
CA CYS A 254 -44.01 4.03 6.11
C CYS A 254 -45.22 4.92 6.32
N VAL A 255 -45.81 4.80 7.50
CA VAL A 255 -47.07 5.48 7.87
C VAL A 255 -46.78 6.47 9.00
N GLU A 256 -47.22 7.71 8.84
CA GLU A 256 -47.27 8.68 9.92
C GLU A 256 -48.73 8.88 10.38
N PHE A 257 -48.95 9.00 11.65
CA PHE A 257 -50.28 9.22 12.24
C PHE A 257 -50.17 10.12 13.48
N ASN A 258 -51.29 10.79 13.81
CA ASN A 258 -51.36 11.67 14.98
C ASN A 258 -51.83 10.91 16.24
N ASP A 259 -51.92 11.61 17.37
CA ASP A 259 -52.37 11.04 18.67
C ASP A 259 -53.83 10.52 18.65
N LEU A 260 -54.64 10.92 17.66
CA LEU A 260 -56.00 10.45 17.42
C LEU A 260 -56.04 9.22 16.51
N HIS A 261 -54.87 8.63 16.14
CA HIS A 261 -54.70 7.54 15.18
C HIS A 261 -55.20 7.86 13.75
N GLU A 262 -55.26 9.12 13.39
CA GLU A 262 -55.58 9.55 12.01
C GLU A 262 -54.32 9.52 11.18
N LEU A 263 -54.42 8.97 9.95
CA LEU A 263 -53.30 8.90 8.98
C LEU A 263 -52.92 10.31 8.55
N THR A 264 -51.67 10.71 8.75
CA THR A 264 -51.15 12.05 8.34
C THR A 264 -50.22 12.00 7.14
N ALA A 265 -49.51 10.89 6.92
CA ALA A 265 -48.66 10.72 5.71
C ALA A 265 -48.45 9.22 5.43
N LEU A 266 -48.22 8.95 4.13
CA LEU A 266 -47.81 7.65 3.59
C LEU A 266 -46.65 7.84 2.64
N ARG A 267 -45.55 7.11 2.86
CA ARG A 267 -44.36 7.13 2.02
C ARG A 267 -44.01 5.71 1.60
N GLU A 268 -44.12 5.43 0.30
CA GLU A 268 -43.80 4.12 -0.26
C GLU A 268 -42.27 3.95 -0.33
N LYS A 269 -41.76 2.89 0.30
CA LYS A 269 -40.34 2.50 0.31
C LYS A 269 -39.36 3.67 0.47
N PRO A 270 -39.48 4.46 1.54
CA PRO A 270 -38.62 5.62 1.71
C PRO A 270 -37.16 5.20 1.88
N SER A 271 -36.25 5.94 1.27
CA SER A 271 -34.81 5.81 1.49
C SER A 271 -34.34 6.87 2.47
N ILE A 272 -33.58 6.44 3.48
CA ILE A 272 -32.96 7.31 4.46
C ILE A 272 -31.46 7.29 4.22
N GLU A 273 -30.88 8.47 4.09
CA GLU A 273 -29.45 8.63 3.87
C GLU A 273 -28.70 8.85 5.19
N TYR A 274 -27.62 8.09 5.38
CA TYR A 274 -26.68 8.28 6.47
C TYR A 274 -25.26 8.34 5.95
N PHE A 275 -24.39 9.04 6.67
CA PHE A 275 -22.95 8.88 6.49
C PHE A 275 -22.45 7.87 7.51
N VAL A 276 -21.81 6.81 7.04
CA VAL A 276 -21.29 5.75 7.88
C VAL A 276 -19.78 5.83 7.97
N ASN A 277 -19.24 5.45 9.14
CA ASN A 277 -17.82 5.30 9.37
C ASN A 277 -17.29 4.10 8.59
N THR A 278 -16.26 4.31 7.79
CA THR A 278 -15.67 3.27 6.91
C THR A 278 -14.61 2.42 7.58
N GLY A 279 -14.20 2.73 8.80
CA GLY A 279 -13.10 2.04 9.48
C GLY A 279 -11.71 2.48 8.99
N MET A 280 -11.62 3.65 8.35
CA MET A 280 -10.36 4.24 7.89
C MET A 280 -10.20 5.65 8.43
N TYR A 281 -9.00 5.96 8.92
CA TYR A 281 -8.72 7.22 9.61
C TYR A 281 -7.31 7.71 9.29
N VAL A 282 -7.11 9.04 9.38
CA VAL A 282 -5.78 9.67 9.45
C VAL A 282 -5.69 10.40 10.79
N LEU A 283 -4.65 10.13 11.54
CA LEU A 283 -4.41 10.71 12.86
C LEU A 283 -3.06 11.44 12.90
N SER A 284 -3.02 12.60 13.52
CA SER A 284 -1.77 13.27 13.88
C SER A 284 -1.13 12.58 15.10
N PRO A 285 0.20 12.48 15.19
CA PRO A 285 0.90 11.76 16.28
C PRO A 285 0.48 12.20 17.69
N LYS A 286 0.15 13.47 17.89
CA LYS A 286 -0.28 13.99 19.19
C LYS A 286 -1.56 13.35 19.73
N THR A 287 -2.41 12.76 18.87
CA THR A 287 -3.65 12.11 19.30
C THR A 287 -3.39 10.80 20.05
N LEU A 288 -2.22 10.19 19.88
CA LEU A 288 -1.84 8.97 20.62
C LEU A 288 -1.86 9.20 22.15
N ARG A 289 -1.63 10.43 22.62
CA ARG A 289 -1.67 10.77 24.05
C ARG A 289 -3.07 10.66 24.64
N GLU A 290 -4.09 10.67 23.81
CA GLU A 290 -5.49 10.57 24.20
C GLU A 290 -5.98 9.12 24.28
N VAL A 291 -5.16 8.17 23.84
CA VAL A 291 -5.47 6.73 23.90
C VAL A 291 -5.06 6.20 25.28
N PRO A 292 -5.99 5.73 26.10
CA PRO A 292 -5.67 5.22 27.42
C PRO A 292 -4.95 3.87 27.34
N ALA A 293 -3.87 3.72 28.11
CA ALA A 293 -3.11 2.48 28.14
C ALA A 293 -3.89 1.33 28.77
N GLY A 294 -3.83 0.15 28.15
CA GLY A 294 -4.23 -1.12 28.72
C GLY A 294 -5.73 -1.30 29.00
N ARG A 295 -6.61 -0.48 28.41
CA ARG A 295 -8.07 -0.67 28.49
C ARG A 295 -8.70 -0.76 27.09
N PHE A 296 -9.87 -1.37 27.02
CA PHE A 296 -10.68 -1.37 25.78
C PHE A 296 -11.08 0.06 25.42
N PHE A 297 -10.83 0.43 24.16
CA PHE A 297 -11.09 1.76 23.63
C PHE A 297 -11.25 1.71 22.12
N ASP A 298 -12.40 2.12 21.59
CA ASP A 298 -12.68 2.08 20.16
C ASP A 298 -12.49 3.44 19.48
N MET A 299 -12.31 3.45 18.15
CA MET A 299 -12.13 4.68 17.37
C MET A 299 -13.27 5.70 17.52
N PRO A 300 -14.55 5.33 17.55
CA PRO A 300 -15.61 6.28 17.82
C PRO A 300 -15.42 6.99 19.17
N GLU A 301 -15.08 6.24 20.24
CA GLU A 301 -14.81 6.81 21.57
C GLU A 301 -13.59 7.76 21.57
N LEU A 302 -12.55 7.43 20.80
CA LEU A 302 -11.42 8.34 20.59
C LEU A 302 -11.86 9.65 19.94
N PHE A 303 -12.65 9.60 18.87
CA PHE A 303 -13.15 10.81 18.19
C PHE A 303 -14.05 11.65 19.10
N GLU A 304 -14.94 11.05 19.87
CA GLU A 304 -15.76 11.76 20.87
C GLU A 304 -14.87 12.49 21.89
N ASN A 305 -13.83 11.81 22.40
CA ASN A 305 -12.89 12.36 23.34
C ASN A 305 -12.08 13.53 22.73
N LEU A 306 -11.61 13.39 21.48
CA LEU A 306 -10.92 14.43 20.75
C LEU A 306 -11.82 15.66 20.53
N MET A 307 -13.07 15.47 20.12
CA MET A 307 -14.04 16.55 19.96
C MET A 307 -14.30 17.28 21.28
N ALA A 308 -14.50 16.54 22.37
CA ALA A 308 -14.72 17.11 23.71
C ALA A 308 -13.52 17.97 24.18
N LYS A 309 -12.31 17.64 23.76
CA LYS A 309 -11.07 18.39 24.04
C LYS A 309 -10.71 19.43 22.99
N SER A 310 -11.63 19.74 22.07
CA SER A 310 -11.45 20.75 21.02
C SER A 310 -10.29 20.48 20.05
N TYR A 311 -9.92 19.22 19.85
CA TYR A 311 -9.06 18.85 18.73
C TYR A 311 -9.79 19.10 17.40
N ARG A 312 -9.03 19.43 16.35
CA ARG A 312 -9.60 19.65 15.03
C ARG A 312 -9.90 18.30 14.36
N THR A 313 -11.13 17.82 14.52
CA THR A 313 -11.62 16.62 13.87
C THR A 313 -12.33 16.95 12.57
N LYS A 314 -12.11 16.13 11.52
CA LYS A 314 -12.73 16.30 10.20
C LYS A 314 -13.28 14.99 9.66
N VAL A 315 -14.11 15.07 8.65
CA VAL A 315 -14.59 13.93 7.86
C VAL A 315 -14.17 14.07 6.42
N PHE A 316 -13.74 12.95 5.81
CA PHE A 316 -13.41 12.81 4.40
C PHE A 316 -14.44 11.89 3.76
N SER A 317 -15.28 12.41 2.87
CA SER A 317 -16.34 11.64 2.22
C SER A 317 -15.83 11.00 0.94
N ILE A 318 -16.12 9.71 0.75
CA ILE A 318 -15.73 8.95 -0.44
C ILE A 318 -16.96 8.47 -1.23
N GLU A 319 -16.81 8.44 -2.54
CA GLU A 319 -17.76 7.82 -3.49
C GLU A 319 -17.20 6.48 -4.02
N GLU A 320 -15.89 6.24 -3.89
CA GLU A 320 -15.17 5.07 -4.37
C GLU A 320 -15.72 3.78 -3.74
N TYR A 321 -15.37 2.65 -4.36
CA TYR A 321 -15.71 1.34 -3.85
C TYR A 321 -15.22 1.17 -2.40
N TRP A 322 -16.12 0.72 -1.55
CA TRP A 322 -15.84 0.38 -0.16
C TRP A 322 -16.78 -0.74 0.29
N LEU A 323 -16.24 -1.75 0.94
CA LEU A 323 -16.98 -2.89 1.48
C LEU A 323 -16.33 -3.34 2.79
N ASP A 324 -17.10 -3.38 3.86
CA ASP A 324 -16.75 -4.04 5.14
C ASP A 324 -17.09 -5.53 5.02
N LEU A 325 -16.10 -6.39 5.16
CA LEU A 325 -16.27 -7.85 5.11
C LEU A 325 -16.76 -8.42 6.44
N GLY A 326 -17.71 -7.77 7.09
CA GLY A 326 -18.23 -8.11 8.41
C GLY A 326 -19.10 -9.35 8.46
N LYS A 327 -19.74 -9.74 7.35
CA LYS A 327 -20.71 -10.85 7.25
C LYS A 327 -20.35 -11.80 6.09
N PRO A 328 -20.82 -13.06 6.12
CA PRO A 328 -20.59 -14.01 5.02
C PRO A 328 -21.07 -13.50 3.66
N GLU A 329 -22.19 -12.75 3.63
CA GLU A 329 -22.75 -12.18 2.40
C GLU A 329 -21.81 -11.16 1.78
N ASP A 330 -21.19 -10.29 2.61
CA ASP A 330 -20.21 -9.28 2.20
C ASP A 330 -18.92 -9.94 1.68
N PHE A 331 -18.50 -11.04 2.32
CA PHE A 331 -17.37 -11.84 1.88
C PHE A 331 -17.61 -12.45 0.49
N HIS A 332 -18.77 -13.02 0.22
CA HIS A 332 -19.16 -13.53 -1.09
C HIS A 332 -19.26 -12.42 -2.13
N ARG A 333 -19.77 -11.26 -1.74
CA ARG A 333 -19.84 -10.07 -2.60
C ARG A 333 -18.42 -9.59 -2.98
N GLY A 334 -17.52 -9.42 -2.01
CA GLY A 334 -16.15 -9.02 -2.26
C GLY A 334 -15.41 -9.94 -3.23
N ASN A 335 -15.60 -11.27 -3.11
CA ASN A 335 -15.04 -12.22 -4.07
C ASN A 335 -15.60 -12.06 -5.49
N ARG A 336 -16.91 -11.84 -5.65
CA ARG A 336 -17.51 -11.59 -6.96
C ARG A 336 -17.00 -10.29 -7.58
N ASP A 337 -16.99 -9.21 -6.80
CA ASP A 337 -16.60 -7.88 -7.27
C ASP A 337 -15.14 -7.86 -7.77
N LEU A 338 -14.22 -8.55 -7.07
CA LEU A 338 -12.80 -8.66 -7.49
C LEU A 338 -12.54 -9.69 -8.59
N SER A 339 -13.48 -10.61 -8.87
CA SER A 339 -13.34 -11.59 -9.96
C SER A 339 -13.86 -11.05 -11.29
N ALA A 340 -14.61 -9.97 -11.28
CA ALA A 340 -15.23 -9.35 -12.45
C ALA A 340 -14.42 -8.19 -13.05
N GLY A 341 -13.36 -7.74 -12.39
CA GLY A 341 -12.42 -6.69 -12.85
C GLY A 341 -11.07 -7.27 -13.16
#